data_aa0f0f21939f5393c9f8bd8f25c5d83e
#
_entry.id   aa0f0f21939f5393c9f8bd8f25c5d83e
#
_cell.length_a   1.000
_cell.length_b   1.000
_cell.length_c   1.000
_cell.angle_alpha   90.00
_cell.angle_beta   90.00
_cell.angle_gamma   90.00
#
_symmetry.space_group_name_H-M   'P 1'
#
loop_
_entity.id
_entity.type
_entity.pdbx_description
1 polymer ?
#
loop_
_entity_poly.entity_id
_entity_poly.type
_entity_poly.pdbx_seq_one_letter_code
_entity_poly.pdbx_strand_id
1 'polypeptide(L)'
;MSWLTLGELIHTTLVFATAIIFASLGGVFSEKSGVTNLGLEGLMVFGAFAAGVGGFYAEQAGLGGTSAAWVGVLSAAVFGILVSLIHAVASITFKADQVISGIVINFLAAGSTLYMVKLLFEGDGDTGRIQGFNEISIPFLVDIPIAGKAFFQAYPTTYLAILLVIIGYLTSYKTPFGLRLRSVGEHPGAADTVGIKVNRLRYIGVMISGALAGIGGATITLTTTNMFSHNTVSGQGYIAIAAMIFGKWNPLGAFGAAVFFGFSQAIRNYVQLFAWSQSIPQEIIFMLPYLLTIIVLVAAVGRSRAPAALGQLYDPSKR
;
A
#
# COMPACT_ATOMS: atom_id res chain seq x y z
N MET A 1 29.39 -13.03 3.78
CA MET A 1 28.57 -11.90 3.35
C MET A 1 29.38 -10.64 3.61
N SER A 2 29.74 -9.85 2.62
CA SER A 2 30.46 -8.59 2.84
C SER A 2 29.49 -7.56 3.47
N TRP A 3 30.02 -6.59 4.20
CA TRP A 3 29.23 -5.51 4.81
C TRP A 3 28.40 -4.73 3.78
N LEU A 4 28.90 -4.65 2.55
CA LEU A 4 28.22 -4.04 1.41
C LEU A 4 26.93 -4.82 1.02
N THR A 5 26.98 -6.16 1.02
CA THR A 5 25.82 -7.00 0.68
C THR A 5 24.71 -6.90 1.72
N LEU A 6 25.05 -6.68 3.00
CA LEU A 6 24.04 -6.50 4.05
C LEU A 6 23.32 -5.15 3.91
N GLY A 7 24.06 -4.07 3.62
CA GLY A 7 23.47 -2.75 3.35
C GLY A 7 22.50 -2.76 2.15
N GLU A 8 22.88 -3.46 1.08
CA GLU A 8 22.04 -3.62 -0.12
C GLU A 8 20.79 -4.46 0.17
N LEU A 9 20.89 -5.50 0.99
CA LEU A 9 19.72 -6.30 1.39
C LEU A 9 18.71 -5.46 2.18
N ILE A 10 19.18 -4.64 3.12
CA ILE A 10 18.30 -3.74 3.89
C ILE A 10 17.68 -2.67 2.98
N HIS A 11 18.47 -2.09 2.07
CA HIS A 11 17.97 -1.14 1.08
C HIS A 11 16.84 -1.76 0.22
N THR A 12 17.09 -2.92 -0.38
CA THR A 12 16.11 -3.64 -1.19
C THR A 12 14.86 -4.01 -0.38
N THR A 13 15.05 -4.35 0.91
CA THR A 13 13.95 -4.58 1.84
C THR A 13 13.05 -3.36 1.96
N LEU A 14 13.62 -2.17 2.14
CA LEU A 14 12.86 -0.93 2.26
C LEU A 14 12.15 -0.57 0.94
N VAL A 15 12.78 -0.80 -0.20
CA VAL A 15 12.16 -0.57 -1.52
C VAL A 15 10.89 -1.42 -1.65
N PHE A 16 10.95 -2.73 -1.40
CA PHE A 16 9.76 -3.59 -1.48
C PHE A 16 8.75 -3.30 -0.38
N ALA A 17 9.20 -2.97 0.83
CA ALA A 17 8.31 -2.64 1.93
C ALA A 17 7.51 -1.36 1.69
N THR A 18 8.05 -0.39 0.95
CA THR A 18 7.45 0.95 0.80
C THR A 18 6.02 0.90 0.26
N ALA A 19 5.78 0.14 -0.80
CA ALA A 19 4.44 -0.02 -1.37
C ALA A 19 3.46 -0.68 -0.38
N ILE A 20 3.94 -1.71 0.32
CA ILE A 20 3.16 -2.44 1.34
C ILE A 20 2.86 -1.51 2.53
N ILE A 21 3.80 -0.66 2.94
CA ILE A 21 3.62 0.31 4.03
C ILE A 21 2.47 1.27 3.70
N PHE A 22 2.46 1.87 2.52
CA PHE A 22 1.39 2.78 2.12
C PHE A 22 0.03 2.08 2.14
N ALA A 23 -0.09 0.94 1.48
CA ALA A 23 -1.35 0.22 1.36
C ALA A 23 -1.84 -0.31 2.72
N SER A 24 -0.96 -0.88 3.55
CA SER A 24 -1.32 -1.37 4.87
C SER A 24 -1.74 -0.24 5.83
N LEU A 25 -1.05 0.91 5.77
CA LEU A 25 -1.45 2.11 6.51
C LEU A 25 -2.84 2.59 6.06
N GLY A 26 -3.12 2.59 4.76
CA GLY A 26 -4.43 2.87 4.21
C GLY A 26 -5.50 1.92 4.76
N GLY A 27 -5.24 0.63 4.73
CA GLY A 27 -6.12 -0.39 5.31
C GLY A 27 -6.41 -0.15 6.79
N VAL A 28 -5.41 0.26 7.59
CA VAL A 28 -5.57 0.60 9.00
C VAL A 28 -6.62 1.71 9.20
N PHE A 29 -6.61 2.76 8.38
CA PHE A 29 -7.59 3.85 8.50
C PHE A 29 -9.00 3.41 8.12
N SER A 30 -9.16 2.65 7.03
CA SER A 30 -10.45 2.11 6.62
C SER A 30 -11.03 1.19 7.69
N GLU A 31 -10.28 0.18 8.13
CA GLU A 31 -10.80 -0.83 9.04
C GLU A 31 -11.00 -0.31 10.47
N LYS A 32 -10.18 0.66 10.93
CA LYS A 32 -10.45 1.38 12.17
C LYS A 32 -11.70 2.27 12.12
N SER A 33 -12.21 2.58 10.96
CA SER A 33 -13.52 3.24 10.82
C SER A 33 -14.70 2.26 10.83
N GLY A 34 -14.42 0.94 10.85
CA GLY A 34 -15.40 -0.13 10.79
C GLY A 34 -15.77 -0.58 9.37
N VAL A 35 -15.03 -0.12 8.36
CA VAL A 35 -15.24 -0.51 6.96
C VAL A 35 -14.11 -1.42 6.50
N THR A 36 -14.44 -2.70 6.22
CA THR A 36 -13.50 -3.67 5.66
C THR A 36 -13.12 -3.29 4.24
N ASN A 37 -11.83 -3.29 3.93
CA ASN A 37 -11.35 -2.94 2.60
C ASN A 37 -10.48 -4.05 2.00
N LEU A 38 -11.11 -5.07 1.40
CA LEU A 38 -10.43 -6.10 0.62
C LEU A 38 -10.07 -5.64 -0.80
N GLY A 39 -10.46 -4.41 -1.18
CA GLY A 39 -10.15 -3.79 -2.45
C GLY A 39 -8.77 -3.13 -2.53
N LEU A 40 -7.90 -3.30 -1.52
CA LEU A 40 -6.57 -2.66 -1.49
C LEU A 40 -5.72 -3.04 -2.71
N GLU A 41 -5.80 -4.27 -3.19
CA GLU A 41 -5.11 -4.71 -4.42
C GLU A 41 -5.57 -3.88 -5.63
N GLY A 42 -6.87 -3.78 -5.84
CA GLY A 42 -7.45 -3.00 -6.95
C GLY A 42 -7.14 -1.51 -6.84
N LEU A 43 -7.17 -0.95 -5.63
CA LEU A 43 -6.80 0.45 -5.39
C LEU A 43 -5.32 0.71 -5.72
N MET A 44 -4.43 -0.25 -5.40
CA MET A 44 -3.02 -0.17 -5.80
C MET A 44 -2.86 -0.29 -7.33
N VAL A 45 -3.60 -1.20 -7.99
CA VAL A 45 -3.57 -1.35 -9.46
C VAL A 45 -4.02 -0.07 -10.16
N PHE A 46 -5.13 0.53 -9.71
CA PHE A 46 -5.59 1.81 -10.23
C PHE A 46 -4.57 2.94 -9.97
N GLY A 47 -3.95 2.95 -8.79
CA GLY A 47 -2.90 3.91 -8.46
C GLY A 47 -1.66 3.74 -9.33
N ALA A 48 -1.21 2.50 -9.55
CA ALA A 48 -0.10 2.17 -10.45
C ALA A 48 -0.37 2.63 -11.89
N PHE A 49 -1.58 2.35 -12.39
CA PHE A 49 -2.04 2.83 -13.70
C PHE A 49 -2.04 4.36 -13.78
N ALA A 50 -2.68 5.04 -12.83
CA ALA A 50 -2.76 6.49 -12.82
C ALA A 50 -1.38 7.16 -12.71
N ALA A 51 -0.45 6.54 -11.97
CA ALA A 51 0.93 7.00 -11.88
C ALA A 51 1.69 6.85 -13.20
N GLY A 52 1.51 5.71 -13.88
CA GLY A 52 2.11 5.46 -15.19
C GLY A 52 1.62 6.46 -16.23
N VAL A 53 0.30 6.61 -16.34
CA VAL A 53 -0.32 7.55 -17.28
C VAL A 53 0.03 9.01 -16.94
N GLY A 54 -0.11 9.41 -15.66
CA GLY A 54 0.17 10.77 -15.22
C GLY A 54 1.64 11.15 -15.37
N GLY A 55 2.56 10.23 -15.03
CA GLY A 55 3.99 10.42 -15.22
C GLY A 55 4.37 10.54 -16.69
N PHE A 56 3.86 9.65 -17.53
CA PHE A 56 4.14 9.64 -18.97
C PHE A 56 3.71 10.96 -19.66
N TYR A 57 2.46 11.39 -19.45
CA TYR A 57 2.00 12.65 -20.05
C TYR A 57 2.66 13.88 -19.43
N ALA A 58 3.06 13.84 -18.17
CA ALA A 58 3.84 14.91 -17.56
C ALA A 58 5.24 15.06 -18.19
N GLU A 59 5.90 13.94 -18.50
CA GLU A 59 7.17 13.94 -19.24
C GLU A 59 7.01 14.47 -20.66
N GLN A 60 5.96 14.06 -21.37
CA GLN A 60 5.63 14.58 -22.70
C GLN A 60 5.34 16.09 -22.67
N ALA A 61 4.77 16.59 -21.58
CA ALA A 61 4.54 18.03 -21.39
C ALA A 61 5.82 18.82 -21.04
N GLY A 62 6.99 18.16 -20.99
CA GLY A 62 8.29 18.78 -20.73
C GLY A 62 8.67 18.88 -19.25
N LEU A 63 7.94 18.22 -18.34
CA LEU A 63 8.36 18.10 -16.94
C LEU A 63 9.47 17.06 -16.83
N GLY A 64 10.62 17.45 -16.27
CA GLY A 64 11.75 16.51 -16.12
C GLY A 64 11.53 15.48 -14.99
N GLY A 65 11.96 14.26 -15.24
CA GLY A 65 12.13 13.12 -14.33
C GLY A 65 11.38 13.14 -13.00
N THR A 66 12.02 13.62 -11.95
CA THR A 66 11.45 13.64 -10.58
C THR A 66 10.16 14.45 -10.48
N SER A 67 10.01 15.57 -11.23
CA SER A 67 8.78 16.37 -11.21
C SER A 67 7.61 15.63 -11.84
N ALA A 68 7.84 14.94 -12.95
CA ALA A 68 6.83 14.10 -13.60
C ALA A 68 6.43 12.93 -12.70
N ALA A 69 7.37 12.32 -11.98
CA ALA A 69 7.09 11.26 -11.02
C ALA A 69 6.18 11.76 -9.87
N TRP A 70 6.38 12.98 -9.37
CA TRP A 70 5.46 13.54 -8.37
C TRP A 70 4.05 13.80 -8.92
N VAL A 71 3.92 14.21 -10.19
CA VAL A 71 2.61 14.28 -10.86
C VAL A 71 1.97 12.90 -10.91
N GLY A 72 2.75 11.86 -11.20
CA GLY A 72 2.29 10.47 -11.15
C GLY A 72 1.76 10.08 -9.76
N VAL A 73 2.49 10.40 -8.69
CA VAL A 73 2.05 10.13 -7.30
C VAL A 73 0.76 10.87 -6.97
N LEU A 74 0.64 12.14 -7.34
CA LEU A 74 -0.58 12.93 -7.11
C LEU A 74 -1.77 12.36 -7.89
N SER A 75 -1.56 11.99 -9.17
CA SER A 75 -2.59 11.34 -9.99
C SER A 75 -3.07 10.03 -9.37
N ALA A 76 -2.15 9.22 -8.85
CA ALA A 76 -2.47 7.97 -8.16
C ALA A 76 -3.26 8.19 -6.87
N ALA A 77 -2.90 9.19 -6.07
CA ALA A 77 -3.62 9.53 -4.85
C ALA A 77 -5.06 9.96 -5.16
N VAL A 78 -5.23 10.85 -6.13
CA VAL A 78 -6.55 11.35 -6.54
C VAL A 78 -7.40 10.21 -7.11
N PHE A 79 -6.83 9.41 -8.02
CA PHE A 79 -7.55 8.30 -8.64
C PHE A 79 -7.91 7.21 -7.62
N GLY A 80 -7.01 6.92 -6.67
CA GLY A 80 -7.27 6.02 -5.55
C GLY A 80 -8.44 6.51 -4.67
N ILE A 81 -8.52 7.83 -4.40
CA ILE A 81 -9.68 8.42 -3.69
C ILE A 81 -10.96 8.21 -4.51
N LEU A 82 -10.96 8.52 -5.80
CA LEU A 82 -12.15 8.42 -6.66
C LEU A 82 -12.67 6.98 -6.72
N VAL A 83 -11.78 6.01 -6.89
CA VAL A 83 -12.18 4.59 -6.92
C VAL A 83 -12.64 4.11 -5.55
N SER A 84 -11.97 4.53 -4.48
CA SER A 84 -12.40 4.16 -3.11
C SER A 84 -13.76 4.73 -2.74
N LEU A 85 -14.18 5.85 -3.34
CA LEU A 85 -15.53 6.38 -3.19
C LEU A 85 -16.60 5.43 -3.74
N ILE A 86 -16.32 4.67 -4.80
CA ILE A 86 -17.24 3.65 -5.32
C ILE A 86 -17.48 2.60 -4.23
N HIS A 87 -16.42 2.11 -3.59
CA HIS A 87 -16.51 1.18 -2.45
C HIS A 87 -17.26 1.81 -1.27
N ALA A 88 -16.95 3.06 -0.93
CA ALA A 88 -17.59 3.76 0.18
C ALA A 88 -19.09 3.95 -0.06
N VAL A 89 -19.50 4.36 -1.27
CA VAL A 89 -20.91 4.52 -1.62
C VAL A 89 -21.64 3.18 -1.56
N ALA A 90 -21.07 2.12 -2.14
CA ALA A 90 -21.65 0.79 -2.09
C ALA A 90 -21.83 0.28 -0.66
N SER A 91 -20.77 0.34 0.16
CA SER A 91 -20.73 -0.28 1.48
C SER A 91 -21.39 0.57 2.59
N ILE A 92 -21.28 1.90 2.52
CA ILE A 92 -21.78 2.80 3.58
C ILE A 92 -23.19 3.31 3.26
N THR A 93 -23.42 3.78 2.02
CA THR A 93 -24.71 4.37 1.63
C THR A 93 -25.72 3.30 1.23
N PHE A 94 -25.34 2.41 0.31
CA PHE A 94 -26.23 1.34 -0.15
C PHE A 94 -26.23 0.11 0.77
N LYS A 95 -25.35 0.09 1.78
CA LYS A 95 -25.27 -0.99 2.77
C LYS A 95 -25.02 -2.36 2.10
N ALA A 96 -24.30 -2.38 0.97
CA ALA A 96 -23.86 -3.61 0.34
C ALA A 96 -22.79 -4.31 1.18
N ASP A 97 -22.63 -5.61 0.98
CA ASP A 97 -21.57 -6.38 1.62
C ASP A 97 -20.20 -5.79 1.28
N GLN A 98 -19.41 -5.48 2.32
CA GLN A 98 -18.13 -4.77 2.20
C GLN A 98 -17.05 -5.67 1.56
N VAL A 99 -17.10 -6.98 1.83
CA VAL A 99 -16.17 -7.97 1.27
C VAL A 99 -16.42 -8.10 -0.23
N ILE A 100 -17.68 -8.27 -0.62
CA ILE A 100 -18.07 -8.38 -2.04
C ILE A 100 -17.70 -7.10 -2.77
N SER A 101 -18.02 -5.93 -2.22
CA SER A 101 -17.67 -4.63 -2.82
C SER A 101 -16.16 -4.47 -3.03
N GLY A 102 -15.33 -4.88 -2.06
CA GLY A 102 -13.87 -4.86 -2.18
C GLY A 102 -13.36 -5.78 -3.29
N ILE A 103 -13.89 -7.00 -3.39
CA ILE A 103 -13.53 -7.95 -4.45
C ILE A 103 -13.91 -7.41 -5.83
N VAL A 104 -15.07 -6.78 -5.96
CA VAL A 104 -15.51 -6.15 -7.22
C VAL A 104 -14.53 -5.05 -7.64
N ILE A 105 -14.00 -4.25 -6.72
CA ILE A 105 -12.97 -3.25 -7.04
C ILE A 105 -11.71 -3.90 -7.60
N ASN A 106 -11.29 -5.07 -7.08
CA ASN A 106 -10.13 -5.79 -7.60
C ASN A 106 -10.33 -6.26 -9.05
N PHE A 107 -11.50 -6.84 -9.36
CA PHE A 107 -11.83 -7.24 -10.73
C PHE A 107 -11.99 -6.06 -11.67
N LEU A 108 -12.64 -4.99 -11.19
CA LEU A 108 -12.78 -3.75 -11.94
C LEU A 108 -11.40 -3.16 -12.29
N ALA A 109 -10.48 -3.15 -11.33
CA ALA A 109 -9.11 -2.69 -11.56
C ALA A 109 -8.40 -3.50 -12.64
N ALA A 110 -8.41 -4.82 -12.51
CA ALA A 110 -7.74 -5.71 -13.46
C ALA A 110 -8.28 -5.54 -14.90
N GLY A 111 -9.59 -5.49 -15.07
CA GLY A 111 -10.21 -5.37 -16.40
C GLY A 111 -10.11 -3.95 -16.98
N SER A 112 -10.46 -2.93 -16.19
CA SER A 112 -10.54 -1.55 -16.71
C SER A 112 -9.16 -0.93 -16.98
N THR A 113 -8.17 -1.18 -16.13
CA THR A 113 -6.81 -0.62 -16.35
C THR A 113 -6.15 -1.24 -17.58
N LEU A 114 -6.31 -2.55 -17.81
CA LEU A 114 -5.81 -3.21 -19.01
C LEU A 114 -6.50 -2.64 -20.27
N TYR A 115 -7.82 -2.43 -20.22
CA TYR A 115 -8.56 -1.84 -21.33
C TYR A 115 -8.10 -0.40 -21.59
N MET A 116 -8.00 0.42 -20.54
CA MET A 116 -7.58 1.82 -20.65
C MET A 116 -6.15 1.98 -21.17
N VAL A 117 -5.21 1.12 -20.73
CA VAL A 117 -3.85 1.15 -21.27
C VAL A 117 -3.84 0.89 -22.77
N LYS A 118 -4.53 -0.16 -23.24
CA LYS A 118 -4.62 -0.47 -24.67
C LYS A 118 -5.28 0.64 -25.49
N LEU A 119 -6.24 1.35 -24.89
CA LEU A 119 -6.91 2.47 -25.56
C LEU A 119 -6.00 3.70 -25.67
N LEU A 120 -5.21 4.00 -24.61
CA LEU A 120 -4.37 5.20 -24.53
C LEU A 120 -3.01 5.03 -25.23
N PHE A 121 -2.51 3.77 -25.33
CA PHE A 121 -1.18 3.45 -25.85
C PHE A 121 -1.25 2.52 -27.08
N GLU A 122 -2.14 2.84 -28.01
CA GLU A 122 -2.24 2.25 -29.37
C GLU A 122 -2.30 0.71 -29.41
N GLY A 123 -2.82 0.08 -28.37
CA GLY A 123 -2.97 -1.38 -28.26
C GLY A 123 -1.86 -2.06 -27.45
N ASP A 124 -0.86 -1.32 -26.99
CA ASP A 124 0.18 -1.84 -26.11
C ASP A 124 -0.40 -2.31 -24.75
N GLY A 125 0.29 -3.22 -24.11
CA GLY A 125 -0.11 -3.75 -22.79
C GLY A 125 0.47 -2.96 -21.62
N ASP A 126 1.23 -1.88 -21.87
CA ASP A 126 1.88 -1.04 -20.88
C ASP A 126 1.83 0.45 -21.25
N THR A 127 2.24 1.31 -20.32
CA THR A 127 2.24 2.78 -20.51
C THR A 127 3.49 3.31 -21.21
N GLY A 128 4.36 2.45 -21.70
CA GLY A 128 5.70 2.86 -22.09
C GLY A 128 6.58 3.21 -20.87
N ARG A 129 7.87 3.42 -21.12
CA ARG A 129 8.82 3.75 -20.05
C ARG A 129 8.72 5.20 -19.64
N ILE A 130 8.81 5.43 -18.33
CA ILE A 130 8.93 6.73 -17.67
C ILE A 130 10.24 6.77 -16.89
N GLN A 131 10.80 7.95 -16.67
CA GLN A 131 12.06 8.07 -15.93
C GLN A 131 11.91 7.66 -14.46
N GLY A 132 10.73 7.89 -13.87
CA GLY A 132 10.47 7.58 -12.48
C GLY A 132 11.29 8.40 -11.49
N PHE A 133 11.42 7.86 -10.27
CA PHE A 133 12.24 8.48 -9.23
C PHE A 133 13.68 7.97 -9.27
N ASN A 134 14.61 8.88 -9.06
CA ASN A 134 15.97 8.52 -8.71
C ASN A 134 16.11 8.42 -7.17
N GLU A 135 17.05 7.59 -6.71
CA GLU A 135 17.40 7.52 -5.30
C GLU A 135 18.06 8.82 -4.84
N ILE A 136 17.66 9.29 -3.67
CA ILE A 136 18.28 10.43 -3.00
C ILE A 136 19.42 9.90 -2.15
N SER A 137 20.64 10.35 -2.42
CA SER A 137 21.80 10.07 -1.57
C SER A 137 22.05 11.27 -0.66
N ILE A 138 22.01 11.06 0.66
CA ILE A 138 22.33 12.12 1.63
C ILE A 138 23.84 12.18 1.80
N PRO A 139 24.51 13.26 1.37
CA PRO A 139 25.98 13.38 1.50
C PRO A 139 26.44 13.14 2.93
N PHE A 140 27.64 12.61 3.10
CA PHE A 140 28.28 12.22 4.36
C PHE A 140 27.62 11.05 5.11
N LEU A 141 26.31 10.86 5.04
CA LEU A 141 25.61 9.79 5.71
C LEU A 141 25.59 8.50 4.86
N VAL A 142 25.68 8.63 3.55
CA VAL A 142 25.71 7.47 2.62
C VAL A 142 27.01 6.66 2.79
N ASP A 143 28.09 7.28 3.25
CA ASP A 143 29.41 6.65 3.43
C ASP A 143 29.51 5.80 4.72
N ILE A 144 28.51 5.86 5.59
CA ILE A 144 28.47 5.04 6.82
C ILE A 144 28.32 3.57 6.41
N PRO A 145 29.24 2.67 6.86
CA PRO A 145 29.15 1.25 6.54
C PRO A 145 27.78 0.67 6.93
N ILE A 146 27.17 -0.11 6.03
CA ILE A 146 25.84 -0.73 6.18
C ILE A 146 24.70 0.29 6.22
N ALA A 147 24.67 1.19 7.21
CA ALA A 147 23.59 2.15 7.43
C ALA A 147 23.47 3.18 6.31
N GLY A 148 24.58 3.55 5.68
CA GLY A 148 24.62 4.54 4.60
C GLY A 148 23.73 4.15 3.44
N LYS A 149 24.03 3.05 2.79
CA LYS A 149 23.21 2.53 1.69
C LYS A 149 21.80 2.11 2.14
N ALA A 150 21.67 1.58 3.35
CA ALA A 150 20.41 1.05 3.86
C ALA A 150 19.35 2.14 4.07
N PHE A 151 19.71 3.29 4.65
CA PHE A 151 18.75 4.29 5.12
C PHE A 151 18.94 5.67 4.47
N PHE A 152 20.13 5.99 3.97
CA PHE A 152 20.48 7.30 3.45
C PHE A 152 20.65 7.34 1.93
N GLN A 153 20.42 6.20 1.26
CA GLN A 153 20.24 6.10 -0.17
C GLN A 153 18.88 5.42 -0.41
N ALA A 154 17.82 6.19 -0.61
CA ALA A 154 16.50 5.64 -0.80
C ALA A 154 15.63 6.53 -1.71
N TYR A 155 14.55 5.97 -2.23
CA TYR A 155 13.61 6.74 -3.04
C TYR A 155 12.83 7.76 -2.21
N PRO A 156 12.44 8.91 -2.80
CA PRO A 156 11.63 9.92 -2.11
C PRO A 156 10.37 9.34 -1.46
N THR A 157 9.74 8.38 -2.12
CA THR A 157 8.54 7.69 -1.62
C THR A 157 8.79 6.88 -0.36
N THR A 158 10.00 6.33 -0.15
CA THR A 158 10.35 5.61 1.08
C THR A 158 10.39 6.55 2.29
N TYR A 159 10.98 7.72 2.14
CA TYR A 159 10.96 8.74 3.20
C TYR A 159 9.55 9.23 3.48
N LEU A 160 8.75 9.44 2.42
CA LEU A 160 7.35 9.81 2.55
C LEU A 160 6.54 8.73 3.29
N ALA A 161 6.78 7.44 3.01
CA ALA A 161 6.12 6.34 3.70
C ALA A 161 6.41 6.35 5.20
N ILE A 162 7.68 6.49 5.59
CA ILE A 162 8.08 6.57 7.01
C ILE A 162 7.42 7.78 7.68
N LEU A 163 7.45 8.94 7.04
CA LEU A 163 6.80 10.15 7.53
C LEU A 163 5.29 9.93 7.75
N LEU A 164 4.60 9.32 6.78
CA LEU A 164 3.17 9.07 6.88
C LEU A 164 2.82 7.99 7.91
N VAL A 165 3.70 7.04 8.19
CA VAL A 165 3.53 6.11 9.32
C VAL A 165 3.55 6.87 10.65
N ILE A 166 4.49 7.79 10.83
CA ILE A 166 4.58 8.62 12.05
C ILE A 166 3.34 9.50 12.18
N ILE A 167 2.96 10.21 11.10
CA ILE A 167 1.74 11.03 11.06
C ILE A 167 0.51 10.16 11.33
N GLY A 168 0.40 8.99 10.70
CA GLY A 168 -0.69 8.04 10.88
C GLY A 168 -0.81 7.53 12.32
N TYR A 169 0.32 7.28 12.98
CA TYR A 169 0.34 6.93 14.40
C TYR A 169 -0.13 8.10 15.27
N LEU A 170 0.42 9.28 15.07
CA LEU A 170 0.05 10.48 15.83
C LEU A 170 -1.44 10.83 15.62
N THR A 171 -1.92 10.82 14.38
CA THR A 171 -3.33 11.09 14.07
C THR A 171 -4.26 10.05 14.68
N SER A 172 -3.90 8.77 14.64
CA SER A 172 -4.73 7.69 15.18
C SER A 172 -4.81 7.68 16.70
N TYR A 173 -3.72 8.05 17.40
CA TYR A 173 -3.64 7.87 18.86
C TYR A 173 -3.52 9.17 19.66
N LYS A 174 -3.13 10.27 19.05
CA LYS A 174 -2.87 11.55 19.75
C LYS A 174 -3.80 12.67 19.33
N THR A 175 -4.78 12.43 18.43
CA THR A 175 -5.70 13.46 17.97
C THR A 175 -7.18 13.10 18.24
N PRO A 176 -8.06 14.12 18.36
CA PRO A 176 -9.51 13.90 18.45
C PRO A 176 -10.09 13.18 17.25
N PHE A 177 -9.51 13.37 16.05
CA PHE A 177 -9.93 12.67 14.83
C PHE A 177 -9.72 11.15 14.99
N GLY A 178 -8.53 10.72 15.40
CA GLY A 178 -8.23 9.29 15.59
C GLY A 178 -9.06 8.66 16.71
N LEU A 179 -9.35 9.40 17.78
CA LEU A 179 -10.23 8.93 18.84
C LEU A 179 -11.65 8.66 18.31
N ARG A 180 -12.22 9.62 17.57
CA ARG A 180 -13.54 9.50 16.94
C ARG A 180 -13.58 8.38 15.90
N LEU A 181 -12.53 8.24 15.07
CA LEU A 181 -12.43 7.18 14.08
C LEU A 181 -12.48 5.80 14.73
N ARG A 182 -11.71 5.59 15.80
CA ARG A 182 -11.68 4.34 16.55
C ARG A 182 -13.01 4.06 17.27
N SER A 183 -13.65 5.08 17.86
CA SER A 183 -14.96 4.90 18.51
C SER A 183 -16.03 4.44 17.52
N VAL A 184 -15.98 4.94 16.27
CA VAL A 184 -16.88 4.49 15.20
C VAL A 184 -16.61 3.03 14.78
N GLY A 185 -15.36 2.59 14.79
CA GLY A 185 -15.01 1.20 14.50
C GLY A 185 -15.29 0.22 15.62
N GLU A 186 -15.34 0.70 16.89
CA GLU A 186 -15.66 -0.16 18.03
C GLU A 186 -17.18 -0.21 18.31
N HIS A 187 -17.83 0.95 18.47
CA HIS A 187 -19.24 1.09 18.79
C HIS A 187 -19.89 2.26 18.05
N PRO A 188 -20.30 2.06 16.78
CA PRO A 188 -20.87 3.14 15.96
C PRO A 188 -22.15 3.73 16.57
N GLY A 189 -23.02 2.90 17.20
CA GLY A 189 -24.22 3.38 17.88
C GLY A 189 -23.91 4.30 19.05
N ALA A 190 -22.97 3.94 19.91
CA ALA A 190 -22.55 4.80 21.03
C ALA A 190 -21.85 6.07 20.53
N ALA A 191 -21.07 6.00 19.45
CA ALA A 191 -20.46 7.18 18.85
C ALA A 191 -21.52 8.18 18.33
N ASP A 192 -22.60 7.67 17.74
CA ASP A 192 -23.67 8.50 17.21
C ASP A 192 -24.49 9.19 18.33
N THR A 193 -24.71 8.53 19.49
CA THR A 193 -25.45 9.13 20.62
C THR A 193 -24.74 10.37 21.20
N VAL A 194 -23.41 10.46 21.05
CA VAL A 194 -22.63 11.63 21.47
C VAL A 194 -22.40 12.62 20.31
N GLY A 195 -23.16 12.51 19.21
CA GLY A 195 -23.15 13.45 18.09
C GLY A 195 -22.03 13.25 17.07
N ILE A 196 -21.33 12.10 17.08
CA ILE A 196 -20.30 11.79 16.07
C ILE A 196 -20.99 11.30 14.79
N LYS A 197 -20.70 11.97 13.66
CA LYS A 197 -21.25 11.61 12.35
C LYS A 197 -20.55 10.35 11.80
N VAL A 198 -21.08 9.16 12.14
CA VAL A 198 -20.49 7.86 11.84
C VAL A 198 -20.17 7.69 10.34
N ASN A 199 -21.18 7.86 9.47
CA ASN A 199 -20.99 7.69 8.03
C ASN A 199 -19.90 8.61 7.47
N ARG A 200 -19.84 9.88 7.91
CA ARG A 200 -18.79 10.82 7.46
C ARG A 200 -17.38 10.32 7.79
N LEU A 201 -17.17 9.77 8.99
CA LEU A 201 -15.87 9.23 9.39
C LEU A 201 -15.52 7.96 8.65
N ARG A 202 -16.50 7.09 8.38
CA ARG A 202 -16.33 5.91 7.53
C ARG A 202 -15.88 6.30 6.11
N TYR A 203 -16.56 7.28 5.48
CA TYR A 203 -16.15 7.81 4.18
C TYR A 203 -14.72 8.33 4.20
N ILE A 204 -14.36 9.16 5.19
CA ILE A 204 -13.00 9.72 5.32
C ILE A 204 -11.98 8.58 5.48
N GLY A 205 -12.25 7.56 6.30
CA GLY A 205 -11.36 6.42 6.48
C GLY A 205 -11.11 5.66 5.18
N VAL A 206 -12.16 5.40 4.39
CA VAL A 206 -12.07 4.73 3.09
C VAL A 206 -11.33 5.60 2.06
N MET A 207 -11.58 6.91 2.02
CA MET A 207 -10.88 7.85 1.11
C MET A 207 -9.37 7.92 1.43
N ILE A 208 -8.99 7.99 2.71
CA ILE A 208 -7.58 7.93 3.12
C ILE A 208 -6.97 6.61 2.68
N SER A 209 -7.71 5.50 2.84
CA SER A 209 -7.26 4.20 2.38
C SER A 209 -7.02 4.16 0.88
N GLY A 210 -7.94 4.74 0.09
CA GLY A 210 -7.79 4.84 -1.36
C GLY A 210 -6.59 5.66 -1.79
N ALA A 211 -6.37 6.82 -1.18
CA ALA A 211 -5.21 7.67 -1.46
C ALA A 211 -3.88 6.94 -1.17
N LEU A 212 -3.78 6.33 0.01
CA LEU A 212 -2.55 5.64 0.43
C LEU A 212 -2.29 4.37 -0.39
N ALA A 213 -3.31 3.56 -0.67
CA ALA A 213 -3.18 2.40 -1.54
C ALA A 213 -2.79 2.81 -2.97
N GLY A 214 -3.38 3.90 -3.49
CA GLY A 214 -3.00 4.47 -4.78
C GLY A 214 -1.52 4.88 -4.82
N ILE A 215 -1.04 5.60 -3.80
CA ILE A 215 0.39 5.97 -3.67
C ILE A 215 1.26 4.72 -3.55
N GLY A 216 0.81 3.66 -2.87
CA GLY A 216 1.49 2.38 -2.82
C GLY A 216 1.69 1.76 -4.19
N GLY A 217 0.65 1.76 -5.03
CA GLY A 217 0.73 1.34 -6.43
C GLY A 217 1.67 2.22 -7.27
N ALA A 218 1.56 3.55 -7.11
CA ALA A 218 2.44 4.51 -7.76
C ALA A 218 3.92 4.26 -7.42
N THR A 219 4.21 3.91 -6.17
CA THR A 219 5.57 3.61 -5.75
C THR A 219 6.17 2.49 -6.59
N ILE A 220 5.44 1.39 -6.81
CA ILE A 220 5.94 0.27 -7.64
C ILE A 220 6.24 0.74 -9.07
N THR A 221 5.29 1.46 -9.69
CA THR A 221 5.41 1.96 -11.05
C THR A 221 6.57 2.95 -11.21
N LEU A 222 6.78 3.85 -10.24
CA LEU A 222 7.73 4.96 -10.35
C LEU A 222 9.12 4.66 -9.77
N THR A 223 9.32 3.52 -9.10
CA THR A 223 10.62 3.18 -8.50
C THR A 223 11.16 1.82 -8.95
N THR A 224 10.28 0.87 -9.27
CA THR A 224 10.70 -0.52 -9.51
C THR A 224 10.57 -0.91 -10.98
N THR A 225 9.41 -0.62 -11.61
CA THR A 225 9.13 -1.05 -12.98
C THR A 225 9.37 0.04 -14.02
N ASN A 226 9.29 1.30 -13.64
CA ASN A 226 9.34 2.49 -14.49
C ASN A 226 8.35 2.45 -15.67
N MET A 227 7.27 1.69 -15.51
CA MET A 227 6.13 1.61 -16.42
C MET A 227 4.98 0.90 -15.69
N PHE A 228 3.75 1.13 -16.12
CA PHE A 228 2.61 0.32 -15.68
C PHE A 228 2.37 -0.81 -16.70
N SER A 229 2.19 -2.02 -16.20
CA SER A 229 1.72 -3.18 -16.95
C SER A 229 0.69 -3.96 -16.13
N HIS A 230 0.00 -4.90 -16.75
CA HIS A 230 -1.05 -5.70 -16.10
C HIS A 230 -0.62 -6.35 -14.77
N ASN A 231 0.64 -6.78 -14.66
CA ASN A 231 1.16 -7.49 -13.48
C ASN A 231 2.02 -6.61 -12.56
N THR A 232 1.95 -5.28 -12.67
CA THR A 232 2.82 -4.37 -11.89
C THR A 232 2.66 -4.55 -10.39
N VAL A 233 1.45 -4.71 -9.88
CA VAL A 233 1.18 -4.83 -8.42
C VAL A 233 1.32 -6.27 -7.92
N SER A 234 0.84 -7.26 -8.68
CA SER A 234 1.07 -8.70 -8.45
C SER A 234 0.82 -9.18 -7.01
N GLY A 235 -0.31 -8.80 -6.41
CA GLY A 235 -0.72 -9.29 -5.09
C GLY A 235 -0.16 -8.50 -3.89
N GLN A 236 0.56 -7.41 -4.10
CA GLN A 236 1.12 -6.58 -3.02
C GLN A 236 0.04 -6.01 -2.09
N GLY A 237 -1.17 -5.73 -2.61
CA GLY A 237 -2.30 -5.28 -1.82
C GLY A 237 -2.81 -6.35 -0.84
N TYR A 238 -2.81 -7.61 -1.24
CA TYR A 238 -3.14 -8.72 -0.32
C TYR A 238 -2.08 -8.90 0.76
N ILE A 239 -0.80 -8.72 0.41
CA ILE A 239 0.30 -8.70 1.39
C ILE A 239 0.12 -7.52 2.35
N ALA A 240 -0.33 -6.37 1.87
CA ALA A 240 -0.60 -5.21 2.70
C ALA A 240 -1.76 -5.44 3.69
N ILE A 241 -2.82 -6.17 3.29
CA ILE A 241 -3.88 -6.61 4.21
C ILE A 241 -3.29 -7.51 5.30
N ALA A 242 -2.45 -8.47 4.93
CA ALA A 242 -1.77 -9.32 5.91
C ALA A 242 -0.87 -8.50 6.86
N ALA A 243 -0.11 -7.54 6.32
CA ALA A 243 0.74 -6.65 7.13
C ALA A 243 -0.08 -5.81 8.12
N MET A 244 -1.24 -5.31 7.73
CA MET A 244 -2.16 -4.58 8.60
C MET A 244 -2.66 -5.48 9.75
N ILE A 245 -3.08 -6.71 9.44
CA ILE A 245 -3.61 -7.66 10.43
C ILE A 245 -2.49 -8.08 11.40
N PHE A 246 -1.30 -8.42 10.92
CA PHE A 246 -0.15 -8.75 11.75
C PHE A 246 0.31 -7.57 12.60
N GLY A 247 0.18 -6.36 12.05
CA GLY A 247 0.41 -5.11 12.76
C GLY A 247 -0.69 -4.75 13.77
N LYS A 248 -1.71 -5.61 13.93
CA LYS A 248 -2.83 -5.41 14.89
C LYS A 248 -3.56 -4.09 14.69
N TRP A 249 -3.79 -3.71 13.42
CA TRP A 249 -4.39 -2.42 13.05
C TRP A 249 -3.67 -1.19 13.65
N ASN A 250 -2.40 -1.33 14.00
CA ASN A 250 -1.56 -0.23 14.50
C ASN A 250 -0.63 0.25 13.38
N PRO A 251 -0.52 1.55 13.08
CA PRO A 251 0.37 2.07 12.04
C PRO A 251 1.82 1.63 12.19
N LEU A 252 2.39 1.64 13.41
CA LEU A 252 3.74 1.18 13.66
C LEU A 252 3.88 -0.36 13.54
N GLY A 253 2.84 -1.08 13.97
CA GLY A 253 2.80 -2.54 13.80
C GLY A 253 2.70 -2.93 12.32
N ALA A 254 1.86 -2.26 11.55
CA ALA A 254 1.72 -2.46 10.11
C ALA A 254 3.04 -2.14 9.37
N PHE A 255 3.73 -1.06 9.77
CA PHE A 255 5.08 -0.75 9.28
C PHE A 255 6.05 -1.90 9.53
N GLY A 256 6.14 -2.40 10.77
CA GLY A 256 7.03 -3.52 11.11
C GLY A 256 6.70 -4.80 10.31
N ALA A 257 5.42 -5.12 10.16
CA ALA A 257 4.98 -6.25 9.35
C ALA A 257 5.29 -6.04 7.86
N ALA A 258 5.08 -4.83 7.31
CA ALA A 258 5.42 -4.51 5.94
C ALA A 258 6.92 -4.62 5.65
N VAL A 259 7.77 -4.17 6.58
CA VAL A 259 9.23 -4.35 6.49
C VAL A 259 9.60 -5.83 6.51
N PHE A 260 8.95 -6.64 7.34
CA PHE A 260 9.15 -8.09 7.35
C PHE A 260 8.78 -8.74 6.00
N PHE A 261 7.65 -8.37 5.40
CA PHE A 261 7.28 -8.87 4.08
C PHE A 261 8.23 -8.37 2.98
N GLY A 262 8.66 -7.11 3.05
CA GLY A 262 9.67 -6.56 2.16
C GLY A 262 11.00 -7.30 2.26
N PHE A 263 11.43 -7.66 3.48
CA PHE A 263 12.61 -8.47 3.72
C PHE A 263 12.49 -9.88 3.10
N SER A 264 11.33 -10.51 3.24
CA SER A 264 11.07 -11.81 2.63
C SER A 264 11.18 -11.76 1.10
N GLN A 265 10.71 -10.67 0.47
CA GLN A 265 10.85 -10.46 -0.97
C GLN A 265 12.31 -10.15 -1.37
N ALA A 266 13.02 -9.36 -0.57
CA ALA A 266 14.43 -9.07 -0.79
C ALA A 266 15.27 -10.34 -0.73
N ILE A 267 15.07 -11.21 0.27
CA ILE A 267 15.75 -12.49 0.36
C ILE A 267 15.54 -13.34 -0.89
N ARG A 268 14.30 -13.41 -1.40
CA ARG A 268 14.01 -14.14 -2.64
C ARG A 268 14.89 -13.69 -3.79
N ASN A 269 15.05 -12.38 -3.98
CA ASN A 269 15.90 -11.83 -5.05
C ASN A 269 17.37 -12.08 -4.78
N TYR A 270 17.81 -11.99 -3.53
CA TYR A 270 19.22 -12.26 -3.16
C TYR A 270 19.61 -13.72 -3.31
N VAL A 271 18.74 -14.64 -2.97
CA VAL A 271 18.99 -16.08 -3.13
C VAL A 271 19.30 -16.44 -4.59
N GLN A 272 18.65 -15.78 -5.54
CA GLN A 272 18.89 -16.01 -6.98
C GLN A 272 20.27 -15.59 -7.47
N LEU A 273 21.00 -14.77 -6.72
CA LEU A 273 22.37 -14.33 -7.08
C LEU A 273 23.43 -15.39 -6.77
N PHE A 274 23.10 -16.43 -5.99
CA PHE A 274 24.05 -17.46 -5.61
C PHE A 274 24.04 -18.63 -6.60
N ALA A 275 25.21 -19.12 -6.98
CA ALA A 275 25.36 -20.24 -7.94
C ALA A 275 24.60 -21.52 -7.51
N TRP A 276 24.51 -21.79 -6.20
CA TRP A 276 23.79 -22.95 -5.68
C TRP A 276 22.27 -22.86 -5.91
N SER A 277 21.71 -21.66 -6.03
CA SER A 277 20.28 -21.47 -6.27
C SER A 277 19.85 -21.92 -7.65
N GLN A 278 20.78 -21.97 -8.62
CA GLN A 278 20.51 -22.45 -9.97
C GLN A 278 20.15 -23.94 -10.02
N SER A 279 20.51 -24.69 -8.98
CA SER A 279 20.16 -26.11 -8.82
C SER A 279 18.77 -26.32 -8.19
N ILE A 280 18.12 -25.25 -7.72
CA ILE A 280 16.82 -25.29 -7.07
C ILE A 280 15.76 -24.78 -8.06
N PRO A 281 14.63 -25.48 -8.26
CA PRO A 281 13.52 -24.96 -9.03
C PRO A 281 13.09 -23.57 -8.55
N GLN A 282 12.88 -22.62 -9.47
CA GLN A 282 12.55 -21.22 -9.14
C GLN A 282 11.27 -21.12 -8.32
N GLU A 283 10.33 -22.04 -8.52
CA GLU A 283 9.07 -22.12 -7.79
C GLU A 283 9.29 -22.25 -6.28
N ILE A 284 10.29 -23.04 -5.87
CA ILE A 284 10.64 -23.20 -4.44
C ILE A 284 11.17 -21.88 -3.87
N ILE A 285 11.99 -21.16 -4.63
CA ILE A 285 12.51 -19.84 -4.20
C ILE A 285 11.35 -18.83 -4.10
N PHE A 286 10.38 -18.90 -5.01
CA PHE A 286 9.19 -18.02 -4.95
C PHE A 286 8.25 -18.37 -3.79
N MET A 287 8.30 -19.57 -3.22
CA MET A 287 7.57 -19.95 -2.02
C MET A 287 8.16 -19.39 -0.72
N LEU A 288 9.43 -18.96 -0.70
CA LEU A 288 10.11 -18.49 0.51
C LEU A 288 9.33 -17.41 1.30
N PRO A 289 8.79 -16.33 0.68
CA PRO A 289 8.02 -15.34 1.40
C PRO A 289 6.78 -15.91 2.08
N TYR A 290 6.11 -16.87 1.44
CA TYR A 290 4.90 -17.52 1.99
C TYR A 290 5.25 -18.43 3.15
N LEU A 291 6.32 -19.21 3.04
CA LEU A 291 6.81 -20.08 4.12
C LEU A 291 7.23 -19.24 5.35
N LEU A 292 7.99 -18.16 5.13
CA LEU A 292 8.36 -17.25 6.21
C LEU A 292 7.12 -16.63 6.88
N THR A 293 6.11 -16.28 6.08
CA THR A 293 4.84 -15.77 6.60
C THR A 293 4.15 -16.78 7.52
N ILE A 294 4.07 -18.05 7.10
CA ILE A 294 3.45 -19.12 7.91
C ILE A 294 4.24 -19.34 9.21
N ILE A 295 5.57 -19.38 9.14
CA ILE A 295 6.43 -19.55 10.31
C ILE A 295 6.20 -18.41 11.32
N VAL A 296 6.19 -17.16 10.86
CA VAL A 296 5.96 -16.01 11.73
C VAL A 296 4.52 -16.00 12.25
N LEU A 297 3.54 -16.40 11.44
CA LEU A 297 2.16 -16.53 11.88
C LEU A 297 2.04 -17.49 13.06
N VAL A 298 2.67 -18.66 12.97
CA VAL A 298 2.64 -19.67 14.04
C VAL A 298 3.41 -19.20 15.29
N ALA A 299 4.54 -18.51 15.10
CA ALA A 299 5.44 -18.16 16.21
C ALA A 299 5.06 -16.84 16.92
N ALA A 300 4.54 -15.84 16.19
CA ALA A 300 4.43 -14.46 16.68
C ALA A 300 2.99 -13.94 16.85
N VAL A 301 1.97 -14.66 16.39
CA VAL A 301 0.58 -14.20 16.48
C VAL A 301 0.00 -14.46 17.86
N GLY A 302 0.18 -13.48 18.73
CA GLY A 302 -0.66 -13.34 19.92
C GLY A 302 -2.07 -12.89 19.53
N ARG A 303 -3.01 -12.88 20.48
CA ARG A 303 -4.40 -12.45 20.26
C ARG A 303 -4.48 -11.07 19.59
N SER A 304 -4.78 -11.04 18.30
CA SER A 304 -5.10 -9.84 17.54
C SER A 304 -6.62 -9.64 17.60
N ARG A 305 -7.07 -8.43 17.92
CA ARG A 305 -8.50 -8.10 17.93
C ARG A 305 -8.75 -7.04 16.85
N ALA A 306 -9.55 -7.41 15.87
CA ALA A 306 -10.10 -6.44 14.91
C ALA A 306 -11.04 -5.47 15.63
N PRO A 307 -11.29 -4.27 15.09
CA PRO A 307 -12.34 -3.39 15.58
C PRO A 307 -13.69 -4.12 15.67
N ALA A 308 -14.42 -3.95 16.77
CA ALA A 308 -15.59 -4.78 17.08
C ALA A 308 -16.74 -4.63 16.07
N ALA A 309 -16.88 -3.45 15.45
CA ALA A 309 -17.89 -3.20 14.41
C ALA A 309 -17.32 -3.30 12.98
N LEU A 310 -16.16 -3.94 12.78
CA LEU A 310 -15.59 -4.14 11.46
C LEU A 310 -16.52 -4.99 10.58
N GLY A 311 -16.81 -4.53 9.38
CA GLY A 311 -17.71 -5.21 8.45
C GLY A 311 -19.20 -5.06 8.78
N GLN A 312 -19.55 -4.47 9.93
CA GLN A 312 -20.94 -4.30 10.32
C GLN A 312 -21.58 -3.09 9.63
N LEU A 313 -22.77 -3.32 9.09
CA LEU A 313 -23.59 -2.26 8.54
C LEU A 313 -24.12 -1.36 9.66
N TYR A 314 -23.98 -0.05 9.47
CA TYR A 314 -24.51 0.92 10.41
C TYR A 314 -25.79 1.57 9.85
N ASP A 315 -26.87 1.52 10.60
CA ASP A 315 -28.16 2.12 10.26
C ASP A 315 -28.61 3.08 11.37
N PRO A 316 -28.59 4.41 11.13
CA PRO A 316 -29.04 5.40 12.11
C PRO A 316 -30.51 5.24 12.50
N SER A 317 -31.35 4.62 11.67
CA SER A 317 -32.78 4.44 11.93
C SER A 317 -33.11 3.29 12.89
N LYS A 318 -32.14 2.42 13.15
CA LYS A 318 -32.28 1.25 14.05
C LYS A 318 -31.67 1.54 15.43
N ARG A 319 -32.04 2.66 16.02
CA ARG A 319 -31.66 3.02 17.40
C ARG A 319 -32.50 2.28 18.41
#